data_ea05b3acde831c585bb96f855099df74
#
_entry.id   ea05b3acde831c585bb96f855099df74
#
_cell.length_a   1.000
_cell.length_b   1.000
_cell.length_c   1.000
_cell.angle_alpha   90.00
_cell.angle_beta   90.00
_cell.angle_gamma   90.00
#
_symmetry.space_group_name_H-M   'P 1'
#
loop_
_entity.id
_entity.type
_entity.pdbx_description
1 polymer ?
#
loop_
_entity_poly.entity_id
_entity_poly.type
_entity_poly.pdbx_seq_one_letter_code
_entity_poly.pdbx_strand_id
1 'polypeptide(L)'
;MKRLVLGLLCAAAATPAFATGGMICRTAGAQPVEIALVISHTAVPSIVSARLTDNGRDIPVSVAQSWLEAKEVRLDLTDKQALRHEARLNVQAHGRSYDGSLWRSGKRRWVRCRES
;
A
#
# COMPACT_ATOMS: atom_id res chain seq x y z
N MET A 1 -3.84 -40.49 28.51
CA MET A 1 -3.82 -40.19 28.12
C MET A 1 -3.48 -39.48 27.44
N LYS A 2 -3.48 -39.20 27.25
CA LYS A 2 -3.24 -38.65 26.66
C LYS A 2 -2.96 -37.81 25.94
N ARG A 3 -2.95 -37.61 25.85
CA ARG A 3 -2.75 -36.95 25.26
C ARG A 3 -2.33 -36.25 24.56
N LEU A 4 -2.20 -36.07 24.40
CA LEU A 4 -1.93 -35.48 23.81
C LEU A 4 -1.63 -34.86 23.10
N VAL A 5 -1.64 -34.73 22.97
CA VAL A 5 -1.61 -34.21 22.38
C VAL A 5 -1.24 -33.56 21.81
N LEU A 6 -1.12 -33.40 21.66
CA LEU A 6 -0.95 -32.84 21.11
C LEU A 6 -0.59 -32.26 20.46
N GLY A 7 -0.46 -32.11 20.31
CA GLY A 7 -0.31 -31.62 19.66
C GLY A 7 -0.03 -31.05 19.12
N LEU A 8 -0.04 -30.90 18.93
CA LEU A 8 -0.02 -30.32 18.34
C LEU A 8 0.23 -29.58 17.79
N LEU A 9 0.28 -29.51 17.70
CA LEU A 9 0.29 -28.84 17.18
C LEU A 9 0.75 -28.16 16.64
N CYS A 10 0.96 -28.12 16.45
CA CYS A 10 1.18 -27.48 15.95
C CYS A 10 1.39 -26.91 15.25
N ALA A 11 1.48 -26.89 14.95
CA ALA A 11 1.47 -26.39 14.27
C ALA A 11 1.50 -25.74 13.70
N ALA A 12 1.38 -25.57 13.57
CA ALA A 12 1.24 -24.95 13.01
C ALA A 12 1.66 -24.27 12.60
N ALA A 13 1.87 -24.14 12.72
CA ALA A 13 2.21 -23.45 12.49
C ALA A 13 2.74 -22.98 11.64
N ALA A 14 2.98 -23.15 11.26
CA ALA A 14 3.56 -22.81 10.42
C ALA A 14 3.30 -21.83 9.63
N THR A 15 3.36 -21.20 9.62
CA THR A 15 3.14 -20.38 9.02
C THR A 15 3.56 -19.69 8.19
N PRO A 16 3.32 -19.28 7.58
CA PRO A 16 3.38 -18.70 6.53
C PRO A 16 4.19 -17.81 6.22
N ALA A 17 4.88 -18.09 5.59
CA ALA A 17 5.78 -17.35 5.13
C ALA A 17 5.43 -16.38 4.16
N PHE A 18 4.26 -16.08 3.86
CA PHE A 18 4.02 -15.21 2.90
C PHE A 18 3.89 -13.96 3.43
N ALA A 19 4.73 -13.19 3.24
CA ALA A 19 4.69 -11.93 3.64
C ALA A 19 3.98 -11.10 2.66
N THR A 20 2.78 -10.92 2.79
CA THR A 20 2.07 -9.89 2.13
C THR A 20 1.87 -8.83 3.15
N GLY A 21 2.31 -7.66 2.89
CA GLY A 21 2.10 -6.52 3.74
C GLY A 21 1.30 -5.46 3.02
N GLY A 22 0.96 -4.42 3.72
CA GLY A 22 0.26 -3.29 3.16
C GLY A 22 0.81 -1.98 3.66
N MET A 23 0.42 -0.92 2.99
CA MET A 23 0.79 0.43 3.36
C MET A 23 -0.41 1.32 3.08
N ILE A 24 -0.71 2.21 4.01
CA ILE A 24 -1.79 3.15 3.84
C ILE A 24 -1.21 4.56 3.83
N CYS A 25 -1.47 5.29 2.76
CA CYS A 25 -1.02 6.65 2.56
C CYS A 25 -2.22 7.58 2.64
N ARG A 26 -2.16 8.60 3.47
CA ARG A 26 -3.31 9.46 3.71
C ARG A 26 -2.89 10.90 3.81
N THR A 27 -3.65 11.79 3.18
CA THR A 27 -3.46 13.22 3.32
C THR A 27 -4.20 13.72 4.55
N ALA A 28 -3.77 14.85 5.08
CA ALA A 28 -4.42 15.48 6.22
C ALA A 28 -5.65 16.25 5.78
N GLY A 29 -6.46 16.63 6.75
CA GLY A 29 -7.58 17.53 6.51
C GLY A 29 -8.93 16.84 6.52
N ALA A 30 -9.97 17.64 6.26
CA ALA A 30 -11.35 17.18 6.35
C ALA A 30 -11.77 16.33 5.14
N GLN A 31 -11.06 16.47 4.02
CA GLN A 31 -11.38 15.72 2.82
C GLN A 31 -10.13 14.94 2.40
N PRO A 32 -9.82 13.86 3.11
CA PRO A 32 -8.58 13.14 2.85
C PRO A 32 -8.64 12.34 1.56
N VAL A 33 -7.47 12.22 0.93
CA VAL A 33 -7.24 11.26 -0.13
C VAL A 33 -6.40 10.15 0.47
N GLU A 34 -6.77 8.91 0.20
CA GLU A 34 -6.08 7.77 0.77
C GLU A 34 -5.73 6.78 -0.33
N ILE A 35 -4.53 6.25 -0.28
CA ILE A 35 -4.10 5.17 -1.17
C ILE A 35 -3.69 4.01 -0.29
N ALA A 36 -4.34 2.87 -0.48
CA ALA A 36 -4.00 1.65 0.24
C ALA A 36 -3.27 0.72 -0.74
N LEU A 37 -2.07 0.32 -0.39
CA LEU A 37 -1.24 -0.54 -1.23
C LEU A 37 -1.15 -1.93 -0.63
N VAL A 38 -1.16 -2.93 -1.49
CA VAL A 38 -0.82 -4.30 -1.12
C VAL A 38 0.55 -4.59 -1.71
N ILE A 39 1.48 -4.99 -0.87
CA ILE A 39 2.87 -5.22 -1.24
C ILE A 39 3.19 -6.69 -1.05
N SER A 40 3.71 -7.32 -2.08
CA SER A 40 4.18 -8.68 -2.01
C SER A 40 5.65 -8.66 -1.63
N HIS A 41 6.00 -9.41 -0.59
CA HIS A 41 7.38 -9.50 -0.12
C HIS A 41 7.97 -10.83 -0.56
N THR A 42 8.06 -11.02 -1.83
CA THR A 42 8.78 -12.16 -2.40
C THR A 42 10.25 -11.78 -2.52
N ALA A 43 11.02 -12.50 -3.30
CA ALA A 43 12.42 -12.18 -3.51
C ALA A 43 12.61 -10.74 -4.01
N VAL A 44 11.66 -10.27 -4.82
CA VAL A 44 11.66 -8.88 -5.26
C VAL A 44 10.33 -8.27 -4.82
N PRO A 45 10.33 -7.39 -3.83
CA PRO A 45 9.09 -6.77 -3.37
C PRO A 45 8.43 -5.97 -4.49
N SER A 46 7.13 -6.05 -4.58
CA SER A 46 6.40 -5.34 -5.61
C SER A 46 5.02 -4.93 -5.11
N ILE A 47 4.47 -3.89 -5.73
CA ILE A 47 3.13 -3.44 -5.44
C ILE A 47 2.17 -4.27 -6.27
N VAL A 48 1.34 -5.05 -5.57
CA VAL A 48 0.41 -5.98 -6.22
C VAL A 48 -0.88 -5.26 -6.61
N SER A 49 -1.35 -4.38 -5.76
CA SER A 49 -2.56 -3.63 -6.04
C SER A 49 -2.58 -2.32 -5.27
N ALA A 50 -3.42 -1.41 -5.70
CA ALA A 50 -3.61 -0.12 -5.06
C ALA A 50 -5.09 0.23 -5.08
N ARG A 51 -5.55 0.88 -4.03
CA ARG A 51 -6.91 1.35 -3.92
C ARG A 51 -6.88 2.84 -3.59
N LEU A 52 -7.61 3.62 -4.36
CA LEU A 52 -7.67 5.06 -4.18
C LEU A 52 -9.05 5.43 -3.64
N THR A 53 -9.05 6.17 -2.54
CA THR A 53 -10.28 6.68 -1.95
C THR A 53 -10.15 8.20 -1.83
N ASP A 54 -11.12 8.93 -2.34
CA ASP A 54 -11.10 10.37 -2.31
C ASP A 54 -12.33 10.84 -1.54
N ASN A 55 -12.09 11.40 -0.37
CA ASN A 55 -13.15 11.89 0.53
C ASN A 55 -14.21 10.81 0.78
N GLY A 56 -13.76 9.59 1.03
CA GLY A 56 -14.63 8.46 1.31
C GLY A 56 -15.18 7.74 0.09
N ARG A 57 -14.91 8.23 -1.12
CA ARG A 57 -15.40 7.59 -2.33
C ARG A 57 -14.31 6.76 -2.97
N ASP A 58 -14.66 5.55 -3.33
CA ASP A 58 -13.73 4.64 -3.98
C ASP A 58 -13.60 5.02 -5.46
N ILE A 59 -12.39 5.26 -5.90
CA ILE A 59 -12.12 5.65 -7.28
C ILE A 59 -11.46 4.46 -7.99
N PRO A 60 -12.07 3.94 -9.06
CA PRO A 60 -11.49 2.82 -9.77
C PRO A 60 -10.16 3.21 -10.42
N VAL A 61 -9.11 2.45 -10.14
CA VAL A 61 -7.78 2.75 -10.67
C VAL A 61 -7.03 1.50 -11.05
N SER A 62 -6.00 1.68 -11.84
CA SER A 62 -5.01 0.66 -12.15
C SER A 62 -3.64 1.21 -11.88
N VAL A 63 -2.71 0.34 -11.49
CA VAL A 63 -1.32 0.73 -11.28
C VAL A 63 -0.66 0.79 -12.64
N ALA A 64 -0.31 1.98 -13.09
CA ALA A 64 0.36 2.17 -14.37
C ALA A 64 1.86 1.97 -14.22
N GLN A 65 2.44 2.52 -13.16
CA GLN A 65 3.85 2.38 -12.85
C GLN A 65 4.03 2.34 -11.36
N SER A 66 5.01 1.59 -10.91
CA SER A 66 5.36 1.55 -9.50
C SER A 66 6.87 1.41 -9.35
N TRP A 67 7.39 1.99 -8.29
CA TRP A 67 8.79 1.91 -7.92
C TRP A 67 8.84 1.72 -6.42
N LEU A 68 9.35 0.60 -5.99
CA LEU A 68 9.38 0.26 -4.58
C LEU A 68 10.80 -0.05 -4.15
N GLU A 69 11.33 0.80 -3.29
CA GLU A 69 12.63 0.61 -2.68
C GLU A 69 12.51 0.82 -1.18
N ALA A 70 13.54 0.45 -0.43
CA ALA A 70 13.54 0.65 1.01
C ALA A 70 13.41 2.12 1.40
N LYS A 71 13.90 3.03 0.57
CA LYS A 71 13.93 4.45 0.91
C LYS A 71 12.90 5.29 0.18
N GLU A 72 12.28 4.75 -0.85
CA GLU A 72 11.39 5.54 -1.69
C GLU A 72 10.32 4.67 -2.32
N VAL A 73 9.10 5.20 -2.36
CA VAL A 73 8.00 4.56 -3.07
C VAL A 73 7.39 5.58 -4.03
N ARG A 74 7.28 5.20 -5.29
CA ARG A 74 6.62 6.01 -6.31
C ARG A 74 5.55 5.18 -6.97
N LEU A 75 4.42 5.77 -7.21
CA LEU A 75 3.27 5.08 -7.75
C LEU A 75 2.52 6.01 -8.69
N ASP A 76 2.12 5.51 -9.83
CA ASP A 76 1.31 6.24 -10.78
C ASP A 76 0.05 5.44 -11.03
N LEU A 77 -1.10 6.01 -10.69
CA LEU A 77 -2.40 5.37 -10.85
C LEU A 77 -3.14 6.04 -12.00
N THR A 78 -3.72 5.22 -12.84
CA THR A 78 -4.56 5.69 -13.94
C THR A 78 -5.97 5.16 -13.76
N ASP A 79 -6.91 5.65 -14.55
CA ASP A 79 -8.22 5.04 -14.62
C ASP A 79 -8.10 3.64 -15.24
N LYS A 80 -9.17 2.88 -15.20
CA LYS A 80 -9.14 1.48 -15.65
C LYS A 80 -8.81 1.33 -17.13
N GLN A 81 -9.10 2.35 -17.93
CA GLN A 81 -8.81 2.33 -19.35
C GLN A 81 -7.46 2.95 -19.70
N ALA A 82 -6.72 3.40 -18.69
CA ALA A 82 -5.42 4.02 -18.84
C ALA A 82 -5.44 5.29 -19.71
N LEU A 83 -6.54 6.02 -19.67
CA LEU A 83 -6.69 7.23 -20.48
C LEU A 83 -6.23 8.49 -19.78
N ARG A 84 -6.18 8.49 -18.44
CA ARG A 84 -5.74 9.65 -17.69
C ARG A 84 -5.16 9.25 -16.36
N HIS A 85 -4.34 10.12 -15.81
CA HIS A 85 -3.77 9.90 -14.49
C HIS A 85 -4.79 10.27 -13.43
N GLU A 86 -4.99 9.38 -12.46
CA GLU A 86 -5.89 9.62 -11.35
C GLU A 86 -5.15 10.11 -10.11
N ALA A 87 -3.96 9.59 -9.87
CA ALA A 87 -3.15 10.02 -8.73
C ALA A 87 -1.70 9.64 -8.95
N ARG A 88 -0.81 10.37 -8.30
CA ARG A 88 0.61 10.07 -8.34
C ARG A 88 1.18 10.25 -6.94
N LEU A 89 1.89 9.25 -6.48
CA LEU A 89 2.48 9.22 -5.15
C LEU A 89 3.99 9.22 -5.24
N ASN A 90 4.64 10.03 -4.41
CA ASN A 90 6.08 10.02 -4.31
C ASN A 90 6.46 10.29 -2.86
N VAL A 91 6.86 9.25 -2.15
CA VAL A 91 7.17 9.34 -0.73
C VAL A 91 8.55 8.75 -0.43
N GLN A 92 9.20 9.29 0.58
CA GLN A 92 10.50 8.84 1.03
C GLN A 92 10.41 8.36 2.48
N ALA A 93 11.29 7.44 2.83
CA ALA A 93 11.32 6.89 4.18
C ALA A 93 11.86 7.91 5.18
N HIS A 94 11.16 8.05 6.30
CA HIS A 94 11.61 8.85 7.44
C HIS A 94 11.31 8.02 8.69
N GLY A 95 12.33 7.36 9.21
CA GLY A 95 12.13 6.44 10.33
C GLY A 95 11.25 5.28 9.92
N ARG A 96 10.12 5.12 10.61
CA ARG A 96 9.22 4.00 10.35
C ARG A 96 8.06 4.37 9.45
N SER A 97 8.04 5.57 8.95
CA SER A 97 6.97 6.01 8.07
C SER A 97 7.57 6.50 6.77
N TYR A 98 6.70 6.72 5.81
CA TYR A 98 7.06 7.35 4.56
C TYR A 98 6.21 8.61 4.43
N ASP A 99 6.79 9.67 3.90
CA ASP A 99 6.01 10.86 3.64
C ASP A 99 6.51 11.58 2.39
N GLY A 100 5.70 12.44 1.85
CA GLY A 100 6.03 13.17 0.64
C GLY A 100 4.80 13.78 0.00
N SER A 101 4.63 13.54 -1.27
CA SER A 101 3.63 14.21 -2.09
C SER A 101 2.64 13.25 -2.72
N LEU A 102 1.40 13.68 -2.76
CA LEU A 102 0.34 13.02 -3.50
C LEU A 102 -0.29 14.02 -4.45
N TRP A 103 -0.30 13.69 -5.74
CA TRP A 103 -0.97 14.49 -6.75
C TRP A 103 -2.32 13.88 -7.05
N ARG A 104 -3.34 14.69 -7.02
CA ARG A 104 -4.69 14.28 -7.37
C ARG A 104 -5.48 15.50 -7.84
N SER A 105 -6.14 15.40 -8.97
CA SER A 105 -6.99 16.47 -9.52
C SER A 105 -6.23 17.79 -9.65
N GLY A 106 -4.98 17.71 -10.12
CA GLY A 106 -4.16 18.90 -10.34
C GLY A 106 -3.60 19.53 -9.08
N LYS A 107 -3.77 18.92 -7.93
CA LYS A 107 -3.26 19.47 -6.67
C LYS A 107 -2.25 18.54 -6.05
N ARG A 108 -1.19 19.12 -5.51
CA ARG A 108 -0.18 18.38 -4.76
C ARG A 108 -0.44 18.58 -3.29
N ARG A 109 -0.52 17.49 -2.55
CA ARG A 109 -0.77 17.52 -1.12
C ARG A 109 0.29 16.71 -0.39
N TRP A 110 0.55 17.11 0.83
CA TRP A 110 1.42 16.35 1.71
C TRP A 110 0.71 15.05 2.11
N VAL A 111 1.45 13.97 2.13
CA VAL A 111 0.89 12.67 2.47
C VAL A 111 1.85 11.92 3.38
N ARG A 112 1.29 11.14 4.27
CA ARG A 112 2.07 10.25 5.12
C ARG A 112 1.56 8.84 4.96
N CYS A 113 2.49 7.90 4.85
CA CYS A 113 2.18 6.48 4.71
C CYS A 113 2.74 5.73 5.90
N ARG A 114 2.02 4.72 6.32
CA ARG A 114 2.48 3.81 7.35
C ARG A 114 2.07 2.40 6.98
N GLU A 115 2.77 1.44 7.51
CA GLU A 115 2.43 0.05 7.27
C GLU A 115 1.12 -0.29 7.97
N SER A 116 0.31 -1.06 7.28
CA SER A 116 -0.99 -1.47 7.80
C SER A 116 -0.91 -2.86 8.44
#